data_d37538a9caf79759c68ed30f5114419d
#
_entry.id   d37538a9caf79759c68ed30f5114419d
#
_cell.length_a   1.000
_cell.length_b   1.000
_cell.length_c   1.000
_cell.angle_alpha   90.00
_cell.angle_beta   90.00
_cell.angle_gamma   90.00
#
_symmetry.space_group_name_H-M   'P 1'
#
loop_
_entity.id
_entity.type
_entity.pdbx_description
1 polymer ?
#
loop_
_entity_poly.entity_id
_entity_poly.type
_entity_poly.pdbx_seq_one_letter_code
_entity_poly.pdbx_strand_id
1 'polypeptide(L)'
;MLLKKTCPFNISDFEGYCVVTSTYLYDYSTVDKRLIRTEIDPEEENTIILKDYFLDGYDVKIKFTTDDLLNPLIEMDEQVFGPTSEAFGTIYGDGLIRVYQPSYYASYYSSCEQFVYQYMTLYVKNKDGSVFGTVGVFANILKWISDDEAEKLMREGY
;
A
#
# COMPACT_ATOMS: atom_id res chain seq x y z
N MET A 1 -21.05 -28.78 1.03
CA MET A 1 -20.69 -27.55 1.79
C MET A 1 -19.28 -27.12 1.40
N LEU A 2 -19.13 -25.88 1.03
CA LEU A 2 -17.81 -25.32 0.74
C LEU A 2 -17.19 -24.80 2.02
N LEU A 3 -16.03 -25.32 2.37
CA LEU A 3 -15.25 -24.82 3.50
C LEU A 3 -14.36 -23.69 3.04
N LYS A 4 -14.36 -22.58 3.77
CA LYS A 4 -13.45 -21.47 3.50
C LYS A 4 -12.02 -21.91 3.81
N LYS A 5 -11.15 -21.82 2.81
CA LYS A 5 -9.75 -22.17 2.96
C LYS A 5 -9.02 -21.09 3.74
N THR A 6 -8.29 -21.46 4.78
CA THR A 6 -7.40 -20.56 5.51
C THR A 6 -5.97 -21.11 5.43
N CYS A 7 -5.01 -20.17 5.37
CA CYS A 7 -3.59 -20.48 5.48
C CYS A 7 -3.04 -19.79 6.71
N PRO A 8 -2.07 -20.39 7.41
CA PRO A 8 -1.43 -19.72 8.53
C PRO A 8 -0.78 -18.41 8.08
N PHE A 9 -0.84 -17.39 8.93
CA PHE A 9 -0.16 -16.14 8.67
C PHE A 9 1.33 -16.30 8.96
N ASN A 10 2.15 -15.94 8.00
CA ASN A 10 3.60 -15.88 8.14
C ASN A 10 4.08 -14.59 7.50
N ILE A 11 4.55 -13.65 8.31
CA ILE A 11 4.94 -12.33 7.83
C ILE A 11 6.07 -12.40 6.80
N SER A 12 6.92 -13.42 6.85
CA SER A 12 8.00 -13.59 5.87
C SER A 12 7.49 -13.81 4.44
N ASP A 13 6.24 -14.25 4.26
CA ASP A 13 5.61 -14.36 2.95
C ASP A 13 5.36 -13.01 2.30
N PHE A 14 5.39 -11.94 3.07
CA PHE A 14 5.17 -10.56 2.62
C PHE A 14 6.45 -9.72 2.69
N GLU A 15 7.61 -10.37 2.69
CA GLU A 15 8.91 -9.72 2.60
C GLU A 15 9.55 -10.01 1.24
N GLY A 16 10.15 -9.00 0.63
CA GLY A 16 10.85 -9.15 -0.64
C GLY A 16 10.28 -8.26 -1.73
N TYR A 17 10.14 -8.79 -2.94
CA TYR A 17 9.64 -8.03 -4.07
C TYR A 17 8.12 -8.13 -4.19
N CYS A 18 7.52 -7.00 -4.54
CA CYS A 18 6.07 -6.87 -4.63
C CYS A 18 5.71 -6.03 -5.85
N VAL A 19 4.77 -6.52 -6.67
CA VAL A 19 4.18 -5.74 -7.76
C VAL A 19 2.96 -5.03 -7.22
N VAL A 20 2.92 -3.71 -7.40
CA VAL A 20 1.80 -2.87 -6.98
C VAL A 20 1.07 -2.37 -8.22
N THR A 21 -0.24 -2.59 -8.27
CA THR A 21 -1.11 -2.04 -9.30
C THR A 21 -2.11 -1.11 -8.62
N SER A 22 -2.09 0.17 -8.99
CA SER A 22 -2.94 1.20 -8.40
C SER A 22 -4.06 1.59 -9.37
N THR A 23 -5.29 1.63 -8.87
CA THR A 23 -6.48 1.99 -9.64
C THR A 23 -7.16 3.18 -8.97
N TYR A 24 -7.45 4.21 -9.79
CA TYR A 24 -8.22 5.36 -9.33
C TYR A 24 -9.70 5.02 -9.34
N LEU A 25 -10.36 5.08 -8.18
CA LEU A 25 -11.73 4.56 -8.05
C LEU A 25 -12.80 5.45 -8.71
N TYR A 26 -12.50 6.69 -9.02
CA TYR A 26 -13.46 7.58 -9.67
C TYR A 26 -13.87 7.05 -11.07
N ASP A 27 -12.90 6.58 -11.85
CA ASP A 27 -13.15 6.11 -13.22
C ASP A 27 -12.60 4.71 -13.49
N TYR A 28 -12.11 4.03 -12.45
CA TYR A 28 -11.50 2.69 -12.52
C TYR A 28 -10.30 2.59 -13.47
N SER A 29 -9.65 3.72 -13.76
CA SER A 29 -8.42 3.70 -14.55
C SER A 29 -7.23 3.19 -13.75
N THR A 30 -6.37 2.38 -14.39
CA THR A 30 -5.08 2.01 -13.80
C THR A 30 -4.13 3.19 -13.96
N VAL A 31 -3.70 3.78 -12.84
CA VAL A 31 -2.85 4.97 -12.85
C VAL A 31 -1.37 4.64 -12.71
N ASP A 32 -1.06 3.47 -12.15
CA ASP A 32 0.34 3.09 -11.93
C ASP A 32 0.47 1.58 -11.74
N LYS A 33 1.61 1.07 -12.22
CA LYS A 33 2.03 -0.32 -11.95
C LYS A 33 3.54 -0.30 -11.76
N ARG A 34 4.01 -0.81 -10.62
CA ARG A 34 5.42 -0.72 -10.25
C ARG A 34 5.88 -1.91 -9.42
N LEU A 35 7.19 -2.09 -9.39
CA LEU A 35 7.85 -3.09 -8.56
C LEU A 35 8.47 -2.38 -7.37
N ILE A 36 8.19 -2.86 -6.16
CA ILE A 36 8.76 -2.33 -4.92
C ILE A 36 9.41 -3.44 -4.11
N ARG A 37 10.21 -3.05 -3.11
CA ARG A 37 10.68 -3.95 -2.07
C ARG A 37 9.91 -3.74 -0.79
N THR A 38 9.75 -4.82 -0.02
CA THR A 38 9.12 -4.75 1.29
C THR A 38 10.01 -5.41 2.33
N GLU A 39 9.97 -4.89 3.54
CA GLU A 39 10.77 -5.36 4.66
C GLU A 39 9.89 -5.54 5.89
N ILE A 40 10.21 -6.54 6.71
CA ILE A 40 9.55 -6.71 8.02
C ILE A 40 9.99 -5.56 8.92
N ASP A 41 9.04 -4.89 9.58
CA ASP A 41 9.36 -3.85 10.57
C ASP A 41 9.96 -4.52 11.81
N PRO A 42 11.22 -4.17 12.20
CA PRO A 42 11.84 -4.77 13.37
C PRO A 42 11.28 -4.27 14.70
N GLU A 43 10.52 -3.18 14.70
CA GLU A 43 10.02 -2.53 15.91
C GLU A 43 8.55 -2.80 16.18
N GLU A 44 7.76 -3.10 15.16
CA GLU A 44 6.32 -3.26 15.28
C GLU A 44 5.88 -4.62 14.75
N GLU A 45 5.18 -5.39 15.60
CA GLU A 45 4.72 -6.73 15.25
C GLU A 45 3.72 -6.71 14.10
N ASN A 46 3.76 -7.73 13.25
CA ASN A 46 2.84 -7.93 12.14
C ASN A 46 2.77 -6.75 11.16
N THR A 47 3.88 -6.02 11.06
CA THR A 47 3.97 -4.81 10.24
C THR A 47 5.06 -4.95 9.20
N ILE A 48 4.78 -4.53 7.98
CA ILE A 48 5.78 -4.45 6.91
C ILE A 48 5.95 -3.01 6.45
N ILE A 49 7.15 -2.73 5.97
CA ILE A 49 7.54 -1.44 5.41
C ILE A 49 7.55 -1.59 3.89
N LEU A 50 6.70 -0.80 3.23
CA LEU A 50 6.67 -0.71 1.77
C LEU A 50 7.69 0.35 1.36
N LYS A 51 8.84 -0.10 0.86
CA LYS A 51 9.98 0.78 0.57
C LYS A 51 9.70 1.61 -0.68
N ASP A 52 9.94 2.94 -0.56
CA ASP A 52 9.78 3.87 -1.70
C ASP A 52 8.44 3.65 -2.40
N TYR A 53 7.36 3.59 -1.61
CA TYR A 53 6.06 3.07 -2.06
C TYR A 53 5.55 3.77 -3.31
N PHE A 54 5.58 5.08 -3.34
CA PHE A 54 5.15 5.89 -4.46
C PHE A 54 6.23 6.87 -4.92
N LEU A 55 6.93 7.49 -3.98
CA LEU A 55 8.03 8.42 -4.23
C LEU A 55 9.28 7.94 -3.49
N ASP A 56 10.43 8.08 -4.12
CA ASP A 56 11.71 7.69 -3.53
C ASP A 56 11.96 8.40 -2.21
N GLY A 57 12.38 7.64 -1.21
CA GLY A 57 12.66 8.16 0.13
C GLY A 57 11.46 8.20 1.06
N TYR A 58 10.27 7.80 0.61
CA TYR A 58 9.05 7.79 1.40
C TYR A 58 8.49 6.38 1.53
N ASP A 59 8.71 5.78 2.68
CA ASP A 59 8.22 4.45 3.01
C ASP A 59 6.84 4.53 3.65
N VAL A 60 6.02 3.50 3.43
CA VAL A 60 4.70 3.39 4.03
C VAL A 60 4.61 2.08 4.80
N LYS A 61 4.02 2.11 6.00
CA LYS A 61 3.83 0.93 6.83
C LYS A 61 2.38 0.45 6.75
N ILE A 62 2.21 -0.87 6.66
CA ILE A 62 0.90 -1.52 6.80
C ILE A 62 1.01 -2.64 7.82
N LYS A 63 -0.09 -2.87 8.55
CA LYS A 63 -0.17 -3.87 9.61
C LYS A 63 -1.21 -4.94 9.26
N PHE A 64 -0.83 -6.20 9.50
CA PHE A 64 -1.73 -7.34 9.30
C PHE A 64 -2.47 -7.66 10.60
N THR A 65 -3.78 -7.83 10.54
CA THR A 65 -4.53 -8.36 11.67
C THR A 65 -4.45 -9.89 11.64
N THR A 66 -4.21 -10.50 12.80
CA THR A 66 -3.98 -11.95 12.90
C THR A 66 -4.86 -12.63 13.92
N ASP A 67 -5.74 -11.89 14.58
CA ASP A 67 -6.65 -12.40 15.61
C ASP A 67 -7.78 -13.26 15.04
N ASP A 68 -8.17 -13.04 13.79
CA ASP A 68 -9.18 -13.85 13.10
C ASP A 68 -8.74 -14.09 11.65
N LEU A 69 -8.22 -15.28 11.36
CA LEU A 69 -7.74 -15.64 10.03
C LEU A 69 -8.86 -15.83 9.01
N LEU A 70 -10.11 -15.91 9.45
CA LEU A 70 -11.29 -15.89 8.57
C LEU A 70 -11.66 -14.47 8.14
N ASN A 71 -11.10 -13.46 8.81
CA ASN A 71 -11.30 -12.05 8.50
C ASN A 71 -9.94 -11.34 8.48
N PRO A 72 -9.09 -11.63 7.48
CA PRO A 72 -7.71 -11.13 7.41
C PRO A 72 -7.71 -9.69 6.88
N LEU A 73 -7.55 -8.73 7.78
CA LEU A 73 -7.61 -7.31 7.46
C LEU A 73 -6.22 -6.67 7.47
N ILE A 74 -6.11 -5.58 6.74
CA ILE A 74 -4.96 -4.68 6.75
C ILE A 74 -5.37 -3.40 7.46
N GLU A 75 -4.50 -2.91 8.35
CA GLU A 75 -4.63 -1.62 9.00
C GLU A 75 -3.48 -0.71 8.57
N MET A 76 -3.77 0.56 8.39
CA MET A 76 -2.78 1.55 8.01
C MET A 76 -3.09 2.86 8.71
N ASP A 77 -2.13 3.36 9.49
CA ASP A 77 -2.21 4.68 10.12
C ASP A 77 -1.98 5.78 9.08
N GLU A 78 -2.48 6.97 9.37
CA GLU A 78 -2.21 8.14 8.55
C GLU A 78 -0.70 8.38 8.46
N GLN A 79 -0.19 8.53 7.26
CA GLN A 79 1.24 8.67 7.00
C GLN A 79 1.49 9.68 5.89
N VAL A 80 2.70 10.24 5.86
CA VAL A 80 3.16 11.07 4.77
C VAL A 80 3.55 10.17 3.60
N PHE A 81 2.94 10.42 2.44
CA PHE A 81 3.14 9.65 1.22
C PHE A 81 4.24 10.26 0.34
N GLY A 82 4.44 11.57 0.44
CA GLY A 82 5.49 12.30 -0.26
C GLY A 82 5.20 13.78 -0.38
N PRO A 83 6.16 14.57 -0.92
CA PRO A 83 5.95 16.00 -1.13
C PRO A 83 5.13 16.27 -2.40
N THR A 84 4.26 17.29 -2.34
CA THR A 84 3.46 17.70 -3.49
C THR A 84 4.34 18.19 -4.64
N SER A 85 5.48 18.81 -4.33
CA SER A 85 6.40 19.32 -5.35
C SER A 85 6.98 18.21 -6.24
N GLU A 86 7.26 17.04 -5.67
CA GLU A 86 7.74 15.89 -6.46
C GLU A 86 6.61 15.23 -7.26
N ALA A 87 5.44 15.11 -6.67
CA ALA A 87 4.32 14.44 -7.33
C ALA A 87 3.66 15.29 -8.41
N PHE A 88 3.53 16.60 -8.17
CA PHE A 88 2.75 17.51 -9.03
C PHE A 88 3.56 18.67 -9.60
N GLY A 89 4.84 18.81 -9.24
CA GLY A 89 5.68 19.93 -9.68
C GLY A 89 5.39 21.26 -8.99
N THR A 90 4.50 21.31 -8.00
CA THR A 90 4.07 22.53 -7.31
C THR A 90 3.81 22.23 -5.84
N ILE A 91 4.06 23.23 -4.99
CA ILE A 91 3.72 23.13 -3.57
C ILE A 91 2.26 23.48 -3.38
N TYR A 92 1.47 22.53 -2.90
CA TYR A 92 0.07 22.73 -2.52
C TYR A 92 -0.07 22.62 -1.01
N GLY A 93 -0.88 23.50 -0.40
CA GLY A 93 -1.14 23.49 1.04
C GLY A 93 0.14 23.54 1.86
N ASP A 94 0.34 22.55 2.75
CA ASP A 94 1.55 22.44 3.55
C ASP A 94 2.71 21.71 2.81
N GLY A 95 2.49 21.31 1.57
CA GLY A 95 3.51 20.69 0.74
C GLY A 95 3.63 19.19 0.88
N LEU A 96 2.77 18.55 1.68
CA LEU A 96 2.84 17.11 1.94
C LEU A 96 1.56 16.40 1.51
N ILE A 97 1.74 15.28 0.80
CA ILE A 97 0.64 14.35 0.50
C ILE A 97 0.57 13.34 1.64
N ARG A 98 -0.61 13.21 2.23
CA ARG A 98 -0.85 12.21 3.28
C ARG A 98 -1.78 11.14 2.76
N VAL A 99 -1.65 9.97 3.36
CA VAL A 99 -2.49 8.81 3.04
C VAL A 99 -3.19 8.34 4.31
N TYR A 100 -4.47 7.99 4.19
CA TYR A 100 -5.19 7.28 5.24
C TYR A 100 -6.06 6.19 4.64
N GLN A 101 -6.44 5.23 5.49
CA GLN A 101 -7.32 4.14 5.12
C GLN A 101 -8.77 4.59 5.31
N PRO A 102 -9.59 4.62 4.24
CA PRO A 102 -10.99 5.00 4.38
C PRO A 102 -11.78 3.95 5.16
N SER A 103 -12.67 4.41 6.04
CA SER A 103 -13.42 3.52 6.94
C SER A 103 -14.53 2.73 6.25
N TYR A 104 -14.97 3.15 5.07
CA TYR A 104 -16.08 2.52 4.34
C TYR A 104 -15.64 1.44 3.35
N TYR A 105 -14.34 1.21 3.20
CA TYR A 105 -13.78 0.10 2.42
C TYR A 105 -12.84 -0.70 3.30
N ALA A 106 -13.06 -2.01 3.37
CA ALA A 106 -12.16 -2.90 4.11
C ALA A 106 -10.96 -3.28 3.25
N SER A 107 -9.75 -3.00 3.74
CA SER A 107 -8.51 -3.50 3.15
C SER A 107 -8.21 -4.87 3.75
N TYR A 108 -7.77 -5.81 2.93
CA TYR A 108 -7.59 -7.20 3.34
C TYR A 108 -6.39 -7.84 2.68
N TYR A 109 -6.01 -9.03 3.18
CA TYR A 109 -4.90 -9.79 2.62
C TYR A 109 -5.26 -11.26 2.47
N SER A 110 -4.46 -11.98 1.68
CA SER A 110 -4.54 -13.43 1.56
C SER A 110 -3.18 -14.04 1.86
N SER A 111 -3.11 -14.86 2.91
CA SER A 111 -1.92 -15.64 3.22
C SER A 111 -1.72 -16.78 2.23
N CYS A 112 -2.80 -17.35 1.69
CA CYS A 112 -2.74 -18.44 0.75
C CYS A 112 -2.17 -18.02 -0.61
N GLU A 113 -2.51 -16.81 -1.05
CA GLU A 113 -2.13 -16.30 -2.37
C GLU A 113 -1.11 -15.17 -2.31
N GLN A 114 -0.72 -14.75 -1.11
CA GLN A 114 0.30 -13.72 -0.86
C GLN A 114 0.01 -12.41 -1.60
N PHE A 115 -1.16 -11.87 -1.36
CA PHE A 115 -1.51 -10.54 -1.86
C PHE A 115 -2.16 -9.69 -0.78
N VAL A 116 -2.14 -8.39 -1.01
CA VAL A 116 -2.85 -7.37 -0.23
C VAL A 116 -3.74 -6.57 -1.16
N TYR A 117 -4.98 -6.33 -0.76
CA TYR A 117 -5.89 -5.42 -1.42
C TYR A 117 -6.12 -4.23 -0.49
N GLN A 118 -5.60 -3.07 -0.86
CA GLN A 118 -5.55 -1.89 -0.01
C GLN A 118 -6.36 -0.74 -0.62
N TYR A 119 -7.30 -0.21 0.14
CA TYR A 119 -7.94 1.06 -0.18
C TYR A 119 -7.23 2.18 0.53
N MET A 120 -7.02 3.30 -0.14
CA MET A 120 -6.38 4.47 0.45
C MET A 120 -6.97 5.76 -0.10
N THR A 121 -6.95 6.79 0.72
CA THR A 121 -7.28 8.16 0.32
C THR A 121 -6.02 9.01 0.44
N LEU A 122 -5.69 9.72 -0.63
CA LEU A 122 -4.59 10.68 -0.67
C LEU A 122 -5.16 12.10 -0.56
N TYR A 123 -4.57 12.93 0.28
CA TYR A 123 -5.03 14.28 0.50
C TYR A 123 -3.89 15.19 0.97
N VAL A 124 -4.13 16.49 0.90
CA VAL A 124 -3.18 17.53 1.30
C VAL A 124 -3.84 18.40 2.35
N LYS A 125 -3.10 18.79 3.39
CA LYS A 125 -3.56 19.73 4.44
C LYS A 125 -3.04 21.11 4.18
N ASN A 126 -3.75 22.13 4.71
CA ASN A 126 -3.21 23.47 4.89
C ASN A 126 -2.25 23.49 6.09
N LYS A 127 -1.48 24.56 6.23
CA LYS A 127 -0.54 24.73 7.35
C LYS A 127 -1.24 24.77 8.71
N ASP A 128 -2.52 25.14 8.75
CA ASP A 128 -3.34 25.14 9.97
C ASP A 128 -3.95 23.78 10.32
N GLY A 129 -3.71 22.74 9.50
CA GLY A 129 -4.20 21.40 9.72
C GLY A 129 -5.54 21.07 9.07
N SER A 130 -6.23 22.06 8.49
CA SER A 130 -7.46 21.81 7.75
C SER A 130 -7.15 21.13 6.41
N VAL A 131 -8.15 20.51 5.79
CA VAL A 131 -7.96 19.85 4.48
C VAL A 131 -7.85 20.90 3.39
N PHE A 132 -6.76 20.88 2.64
CA PHE A 132 -6.59 21.70 1.44
C PHE A 132 -7.37 21.10 0.27
N GLY A 133 -7.21 19.82 0.05
CA GLY A 133 -7.88 19.09 -1.04
C GLY A 133 -7.58 17.61 -1.02
N THR A 134 -8.43 16.85 -1.71
CA THR A 134 -8.30 15.41 -1.85
C THR A 134 -7.75 15.10 -3.23
N VAL A 135 -6.67 14.30 -3.28
CA VAL A 135 -6.12 13.79 -4.55
C VAL A 135 -7.03 12.73 -5.12
N GLY A 136 -7.51 11.82 -4.27
CA GLY A 136 -8.46 10.80 -4.68
C GLY A 136 -8.44 9.56 -3.79
N VAL A 137 -9.36 8.65 -4.09
CA VAL A 137 -9.43 7.33 -3.46
C VAL A 137 -8.90 6.30 -4.46
N PHE A 138 -8.00 5.46 -3.99
CA PHE A 138 -7.33 4.47 -4.81
C PHE A 138 -7.49 3.08 -4.22
N ALA A 139 -7.55 2.07 -5.09
CA ALA A 139 -7.40 0.67 -4.71
C ALA A 139 -6.05 0.18 -5.22
N ASN A 140 -5.26 -0.40 -4.33
CA ASN A 140 -3.96 -0.95 -4.67
C ASN A 140 -3.99 -2.46 -4.49
N ILE A 141 -3.51 -3.18 -5.49
CA ILE A 141 -3.28 -4.62 -5.38
C ILE A 141 -1.77 -4.82 -5.28
N LEU A 142 -1.35 -5.41 -4.15
CA LEU A 142 0.05 -5.73 -3.88
C LEU A 142 0.20 -7.24 -4.01
N LYS A 143 1.00 -7.71 -4.95
CA LYS A 143 1.24 -9.12 -5.16
C LYS A 143 2.73 -9.42 -4.96
N TRP A 144 3.05 -10.27 -3.98
CA TRP A 144 4.42 -10.70 -3.74
C TRP A 144 4.82 -11.74 -4.78
N ILE A 145 6.05 -11.60 -5.25
CA ILE A 145 6.61 -12.44 -6.31
C ILE A 145 7.99 -12.95 -5.89
N SER A 146 8.47 -13.99 -6.57
CA SER A 146 9.81 -14.52 -6.34
C SER A 146 10.89 -13.56 -6.84
N ASP A 147 12.12 -13.73 -6.35
CA ASP A 147 13.27 -12.95 -6.81
C ASP A 147 13.50 -13.16 -8.31
N ASP A 148 13.30 -14.38 -8.82
CA ASP A 148 13.45 -14.68 -10.24
C ASP A 148 12.43 -13.94 -11.11
N GLU A 149 11.18 -13.89 -10.66
CA GLU A 149 10.13 -13.12 -11.35
C GLU A 149 10.44 -11.63 -11.31
N ALA A 150 10.94 -11.12 -10.18
CA ALA A 150 11.32 -9.72 -10.02
C ALA A 150 12.47 -9.35 -10.97
N GLU A 151 13.49 -10.19 -11.08
CA GLU A 151 14.60 -9.98 -12.01
C GLU A 151 14.13 -9.93 -13.47
N LYS A 152 13.20 -10.80 -13.82
CA LYS A 152 12.59 -10.81 -15.15
C LYS A 152 11.87 -9.49 -15.42
N LEU A 153 11.08 -8.99 -14.47
CA LEU A 153 10.39 -7.71 -14.62
C LEU A 153 11.36 -6.55 -14.74
N MET A 154 12.45 -6.54 -13.96
CA MET A 154 13.47 -5.51 -14.06
C MET A 154 14.12 -5.47 -15.45
N ARG A 155 14.35 -6.64 -16.06
CA ARG A 155 14.84 -6.73 -17.43
C ARG A 155 13.84 -6.19 -18.45
N GLU A 156 12.54 -6.20 -18.12
CA GLU A 156 11.45 -5.68 -18.93
C GLU A 156 11.19 -4.18 -18.69
N GLY A 157 11.97 -3.53 -17.80
CA GLY A 157 11.89 -2.09 -17.55
C GLY A 157 11.13 -1.66 -16.29
N TYR A 158 10.76 -2.58 -15.44
CA TYR A 158 10.15 -2.23 -14.15
C TYR A 158 11.17 -1.81 -13.11
#